data_2347679aef332712d4e17e7cd91bbb73
#
_entry.id   2347679aef332712d4e17e7cd91bbb73
#
_cell.length_a   1.000
_cell.length_b   1.000
_cell.length_c   1.000
_cell.angle_alpha   90.00
_cell.angle_beta   90.00
_cell.angle_gamma   90.00
#
_symmetry.space_group_name_H-M   'P 1'
#
loop_
_entity.id
_entity.type
_entity.pdbx_description
1 polymer ?
#
loop_
_entity_poly.entity_id
_entity_poly.type
_entity_poly.pdbx_seq_one_letter_code
_entity_poly.pdbx_strand_id
1 'polypeptide(L)'
;MKFYLAARYSRRIELCGYRANLAALGIEVTSRWLGGGRQLDNQGMPITDTGEQRFEAGDPAVDYLRAHFAVEDMADVMAAETLVAFTEPPRTAASRGGRHVELGLALAAGKRVVVVGPRENVFCWLPQVEHHDRWAGFLASMRVTAEAAKAGVG
;
A
#
# COMPACT_ATOMS: atom_id res chain seq x y z
N MET A 1 -8.62 -13.79 4.10
CA MET A 1 -7.33 -13.29 3.54
C MET A 1 -7.35 -11.78 3.60
N LYS A 2 -6.29 -11.17 4.15
CA LYS A 2 -6.17 -9.72 4.34
C LYS A 2 -4.96 -9.18 3.61
N PHE A 3 -5.15 -8.10 2.85
CA PHE A 3 -4.11 -7.45 2.05
C PHE A 3 -3.86 -6.01 2.52
N TYR A 4 -2.60 -5.60 2.50
CA TYR A 4 -2.21 -4.20 2.58
C TYR A 4 -1.71 -3.72 1.22
N LEU A 5 -2.23 -2.58 0.75
CA LEU A 5 -1.82 -1.94 -0.50
C LEU A 5 -0.91 -0.75 -0.18
N ALA A 6 0.35 -0.85 -0.58
CA ALA A 6 1.38 0.15 -0.35
C ALA A 6 1.66 0.93 -1.65
N ALA A 7 1.46 2.24 -1.64
CA ALA A 7 1.71 3.10 -2.79
C ALA A 7 1.98 4.55 -2.37
N ARG A 8 2.33 5.39 -3.33
CA ARG A 8 2.29 6.85 -3.13
C ARG A 8 0.85 7.31 -2.91
N TYR A 9 0.67 8.30 -2.02
CA TYR A 9 -0.65 8.83 -1.72
C TYR A 9 -1.39 9.36 -2.96
N SER A 10 -0.68 9.94 -3.92
CA SER A 10 -1.25 10.42 -5.19
C SER A 10 -1.96 9.33 -6.02
N ARG A 11 -1.68 8.04 -5.74
CA ARG A 11 -2.36 6.91 -6.40
C ARG A 11 -3.59 6.40 -5.63
N ARG A 12 -3.99 7.08 -4.56
CA ARG A 12 -5.08 6.64 -3.69
C ARG A 12 -6.36 6.28 -4.46
N ILE A 13 -6.79 7.14 -5.35
CA ILE A 13 -8.04 6.91 -6.12
C ILE A 13 -7.94 5.65 -7.00
N GLU A 14 -6.78 5.46 -7.67
CA GLU A 14 -6.52 4.24 -8.44
C GLU A 14 -6.60 2.99 -7.54
N LEU A 15 -5.97 3.04 -6.36
CA LEU A 15 -5.95 1.92 -5.44
C LEU A 15 -7.31 1.65 -4.76
N CYS A 16 -8.18 2.64 -4.67
CA CYS A 16 -9.59 2.41 -4.29
C CYS A 16 -10.29 1.48 -5.30
N GLY A 17 -10.01 1.63 -6.60
CA GLY A 17 -10.49 0.68 -7.63
C GLY A 17 -9.91 -0.73 -7.44
N TYR A 18 -8.63 -0.84 -7.09
CA TYR A 18 -7.99 -2.13 -6.81
C TYR A 18 -8.54 -2.80 -5.55
N ARG A 19 -8.82 -2.02 -4.50
CA ARG A 19 -9.53 -2.50 -3.30
C ARG A 19 -10.89 -3.09 -3.67
N ALA A 20 -11.66 -2.45 -4.56
CA ALA A 20 -12.95 -2.98 -5.03
C ALA A 20 -12.78 -4.29 -5.80
N ASN A 21 -11.73 -4.43 -6.64
CA ASN A 21 -11.42 -5.68 -7.33
C ASN A 21 -11.11 -6.82 -6.34
N LEU A 22 -10.34 -6.55 -5.29
CA LEU A 22 -10.01 -7.54 -4.26
C LEU A 22 -11.24 -7.91 -3.42
N ALA A 23 -12.08 -6.94 -3.07
CA ALA A 23 -13.33 -7.18 -2.36
C ALA A 23 -14.27 -8.11 -3.13
N ALA A 24 -14.33 -8.00 -4.47
CA ALA A 24 -15.09 -8.90 -5.33
C ALA A 24 -14.56 -10.36 -5.30
N LEU A 25 -13.31 -10.58 -4.87
CA LEU A 25 -12.70 -11.89 -4.63
C LEU A 25 -12.79 -12.35 -3.16
N GLY A 26 -13.51 -11.62 -2.31
CA GLY A 26 -13.62 -11.91 -0.88
C GLY A 26 -12.36 -11.56 -0.07
N ILE A 27 -11.50 -10.70 -0.59
CA ILE A 27 -10.26 -10.26 0.05
C ILE A 27 -10.48 -8.91 0.73
N GLU A 28 -10.22 -8.86 2.03
CA GLU A 28 -10.25 -7.63 2.83
C GLU A 28 -8.97 -6.81 2.61
N VAL A 29 -9.10 -5.50 2.47
CA VAL A 29 -7.95 -4.57 2.40
C VAL A 29 -7.85 -3.78 3.69
N THR A 30 -6.72 -3.91 4.39
CA THR A 30 -6.48 -3.28 5.69
C THR A 30 -6.03 -1.82 5.58
N SER A 31 -5.58 -1.35 4.42
CA SER A 31 -5.01 -0.02 4.18
C SER A 31 -6.01 1.11 4.44
N ARG A 32 -6.09 1.59 5.69
CA ARG A 32 -6.98 2.70 6.10
C ARG A 32 -6.66 4.02 5.40
N TRP A 33 -5.40 4.21 5.00
CA TRP A 33 -5.00 5.42 4.27
C TRP A 33 -5.78 5.64 2.96
N LEU A 34 -6.35 4.59 2.39
CA LEU A 34 -7.23 4.68 1.22
C LEU A 34 -8.53 5.45 1.50
N GLY A 35 -8.90 5.62 2.77
CA GLY A 35 -10.05 6.45 3.18
C GLY A 35 -9.86 7.95 2.96
N GLY A 36 -8.62 8.40 2.72
CA GLY A 36 -8.29 9.83 2.52
C GLY A 36 -7.92 10.56 3.81
N GLY A 37 -7.69 11.88 3.68
CA GLY A 37 -7.40 12.75 4.82
C GLY A 37 -5.99 12.61 5.44
N ARG A 38 -5.07 11.88 4.77
CA ARG A 38 -3.71 11.61 5.26
C ARG A 38 -2.61 12.18 4.37
N GLN A 39 -2.96 13.13 3.51
CA GLN A 39 -1.99 13.77 2.64
C GLN A 39 -1.08 14.70 3.43
N LEU A 40 0.21 14.62 3.15
CA LEU A 40 1.22 15.55 3.63
C LEU A 40 1.85 16.30 2.44
N ASP A 41 2.12 17.57 2.63
CA ASP A 41 2.88 18.36 1.64
C ASP A 41 4.38 18.01 1.63
N ASN A 42 5.20 18.73 0.85
CA ASN A 42 6.65 18.48 0.75
C ASN A 42 7.42 18.75 2.04
N GLN A 43 6.86 19.50 2.98
CA GLN A 43 7.44 19.81 4.30
C GLN A 43 6.93 18.87 5.39
N GLY A 44 5.99 17.97 5.04
CA GLY A 44 5.36 17.03 5.97
C GLY A 44 4.20 17.63 6.74
N MET A 45 3.65 18.75 6.30
CA MET A 45 2.46 19.34 6.89
C MET A 45 1.21 18.62 6.39
N PRO A 46 0.25 18.29 7.27
CA PRO A 46 -1.02 17.73 6.86
C PRO A 46 -1.81 18.71 6.01
N ILE A 47 -2.26 18.23 4.87
CA ILE A 47 -3.10 18.98 3.94
C ILE A 47 -4.38 18.20 3.62
N THR A 48 -5.38 18.87 3.07
CA THR A 48 -6.57 18.21 2.56
C THR A 48 -6.24 17.37 1.33
N ASP A 49 -7.14 16.50 0.91
CA ASP A 49 -6.99 15.72 -0.35
C ASP A 49 -6.99 16.65 -1.60
N THR A 50 -7.43 17.89 -1.44
CA THR A 50 -7.38 18.96 -2.47
C THR A 50 -6.12 19.84 -2.39
N GLY A 51 -5.24 19.59 -1.40
CA GLY A 51 -3.95 20.27 -1.25
C GLY A 51 -3.97 21.53 -0.38
N GLU A 52 -5.09 21.81 0.31
CA GLU A 52 -5.21 22.98 1.20
C GLU A 52 -4.53 22.71 2.54
N GLN A 53 -3.86 23.71 3.10
CA GLN A 53 -3.25 23.64 4.42
C GLN A 53 -4.32 23.46 5.52
N ARG A 54 -4.08 22.52 6.45
CA ARG A 54 -5.00 22.21 7.56
C ARG A 54 -4.57 22.82 8.88
N PHE A 55 -3.29 23.14 9.03
CA PHE A 55 -2.68 23.58 10.28
C PHE A 55 -1.65 24.66 10.01
N GLU A 56 -1.42 25.52 10.98
CA GLU A 56 -0.31 26.49 10.97
C GLU A 56 1.03 25.80 11.32
N ALA A 57 2.12 26.43 10.93
CA ALA A 57 3.45 25.94 11.28
C ALA A 57 3.64 25.97 12.81
N GLY A 58 4.08 24.85 13.39
CA GLY A 58 4.28 24.72 14.84
C GLY A 58 3.03 24.29 15.63
N ASP A 59 1.90 24.04 14.98
CA ASP A 59 0.73 23.48 15.66
C ASP A 59 1.07 22.08 16.21
N PRO A 60 0.93 21.83 17.52
CA PRO A 60 1.24 20.53 18.12
C PRO A 60 0.34 19.38 17.59
N ALA A 61 -0.80 19.70 17.03
CA ALA A 61 -1.67 18.70 16.39
C ALA A 61 -1.01 18.05 15.17
N VAL A 62 -0.06 18.71 14.52
CA VAL A 62 0.68 18.18 13.36
C VAL A 62 1.49 16.95 13.74
N ASP A 63 2.27 17.03 14.82
CA ASP A 63 3.10 15.90 15.24
C ASP A 63 2.26 14.75 15.78
N TYR A 64 1.16 15.06 16.47
CA TYR A 64 0.18 14.05 16.87
C TYR A 64 -0.39 13.30 15.67
N LEU A 65 -0.81 14.00 14.62
CA LEU A 65 -1.38 13.38 13.42
C LEU A 65 -0.35 12.53 12.66
N ARG A 66 0.90 13.01 12.54
CA ARG A 66 2.00 12.25 11.92
C ARG A 66 2.25 10.94 12.67
N ALA A 67 2.35 11.00 13.99
CA ALA A 67 2.52 9.81 14.83
C ALA A 67 1.32 8.86 14.71
N HIS A 68 0.10 9.40 14.72
CA HIS A 68 -1.12 8.63 14.56
C HIS A 68 -1.17 7.88 13.23
N PHE A 69 -0.86 8.56 12.12
CA PHE A 69 -0.81 7.92 10.79
C PHE A 69 0.24 6.80 10.73
N ALA A 70 1.43 7.02 11.30
CA ALA A 70 2.48 6.01 11.31
C ALA A 70 2.08 4.77 12.13
N VAL A 71 1.46 4.96 13.29
CA VAL A 71 0.97 3.86 14.14
C VAL A 71 -0.13 3.08 13.43
N GLU A 72 -1.07 3.76 12.79
CA GLU A 72 -2.14 3.09 12.07
C GLU A 72 -1.63 2.33 10.84
N ASP A 73 -0.74 2.92 10.02
CA ASP A 73 -0.18 2.26 8.85
C ASP A 73 0.64 1.02 9.23
N MET A 74 1.43 1.11 10.31
CA MET A 74 2.14 -0.05 10.85
C MET A 74 1.16 -1.14 11.32
N ALA A 75 0.10 -0.78 12.03
CA ALA A 75 -0.92 -1.74 12.48
C ALA A 75 -1.63 -2.41 11.30
N ASP A 76 -1.93 -1.65 10.24
CA ASP A 76 -2.58 -2.16 9.02
C ASP A 76 -1.66 -3.13 8.27
N VAL A 77 -0.35 -2.81 8.14
CA VAL A 77 0.64 -3.73 7.58
C VAL A 77 0.72 -5.00 8.40
N MET A 78 0.77 -4.88 9.72
CA MET A 78 0.87 -6.05 10.61
C MET A 78 -0.39 -6.92 10.61
N ALA A 79 -1.57 -6.34 10.42
CA ALA A 79 -2.84 -7.08 10.31
C ALA A 79 -3.01 -7.83 8.99
N ALA A 80 -2.31 -7.43 7.93
CA ALA A 80 -2.37 -8.07 6.62
C ALA A 80 -1.54 -9.36 6.58
N GLU A 81 -1.96 -10.32 5.76
CA GLU A 81 -1.21 -11.55 5.41
C GLU A 81 -0.31 -11.32 4.20
N THR A 82 -0.75 -10.42 3.30
CA THR A 82 -0.05 -10.07 2.07
C THR A 82 0.09 -8.56 1.96
N LEU A 83 1.29 -8.10 1.60
CA LEU A 83 1.52 -6.71 1.20
C LEU A 83 1.71 -6.66 -0.33
N VAL A 84 0.97 -5.77 -0.98
CA VAL A 84 1.13 -5.46 -2.41
C VAL A 84 1.71 -4.05 -2.53
N ALA A 85 2.97 -3.95 -2.95
CA ALA A 85 3.66 -2.69 -3.17
C ALA A 85 3.55 -2.26 -4.64
N PHE A 86 2.99 -1.07 -4.86
CA PHE A 86 2.91 -0.45 -6.18
C PHE A 86 4.09 0.48 -6.38
N THR A 87 4.99 0.08 -7.25
CA THR A 87 6.25 0.76 -7.50
C THR A 87 6.16 1.75 -8.66
N GLU A 88 7.16 2.60 -8.77
CA GLU A 88 7.24 3.68 -9.75
C GLU A 88 8.53 3.54 -10.56
N PRO A 89 8.57 4.03 -11.81
CA PRO A 89 9.83 4.14 -12.56
C PRO A 89 10.87 4.96 -11.78
N PRO A 90 12.16 4.59 -11.86
CA PRO A 90 13.22 5.35 -11.22
C PRO A 90 13.15 6.84 -11.56
N ARG A 91 13.34 7.71 -10.57
CA ARG A 91 13.38 9.17 -10.70
C ARG A 91 12.06 9.88 -11.00
N THR A 92 10.92 9.20 -10.95
CA THR A 92 9.64 9.88 -11.00
C THR A 92 9.29 10.46 -9.62
N ALA A 93 9.42 11.75 -9.47
CA ALA A 93 8.98 12.60 -8.36
C ALA A 93 9.42 12.21 -6.92
N ALA A 94 9.49 13.21 -6.04
CA ALA A 94 9.84 13.05 -4.63
C ALA A 94 8.89 12.07 -3.92
N SER A 95 9.41 10.91 -3.54
CA SER A 95 8.74 9.96 -2.62
C SER A 95 9.43 10.06 -1.27
N ARG A 96 8.64 10.11 -0.18
CA ARG A 96 9.17 10.11 1.19
C ARG A 96 9.54 8.73 1.70
N GLY A 97 9.48 7.72 0.88
CA GLY A 97 9.91 6.37 1.21
C GLY A 97 8.97 5.54 2.08
N GLY A 98 7.81 6.04 2.49
CA GLY A 98 6.87 5.30 3.36
C GLY A 98 6.57 3.90 2.84
N ARG A 99 6.24 3.76 1.58
CA ARG A 99 6.00 2.44 0.93
C ARG A 99 7.20 1.49 1.04
N HIS A 100 8.44 1.98 1.07
CA HIS A 100 9.63 1.13 1.24
C HIS A 100 9.77 0.65 2.68
N VAL A 101 9.37 1.48 3.66
CA VAL A 101 9.30 1.09 5.06
C VAL A 101 8.24 0.01 5.25
N GLU A 102 7.06 0.19 4.69
CA GLU A 102 5.96 -0.79 4.73
C GLU A 102 6.38 -2.12 4.09
N LEU A 103 7.04 -2.09 2.94
CA LEU A 103 7.60 -3.28 2.28
C LEU A 103 8.63 -3.98 3.18
N GLY A 104 9.55 -3.21 3.78
CA GLY A 104 10.55 -3.74 4.71
C GLY A 104 9.93 -4.39 5.95
N LEU A 105 8.91 -3.77 6.53
CA LEU A 105 8.15 -4.33 7.66
C LEU A 105 7.48 -5.65 7.29
N ALA A 106 6.85 -5.73 6.13
CA ALA A 106 6.20 -6.95 5.66
C ALA A 106 7.20 -8.08 5.41
N LEU A 107 8.35 -7.78 4.80
CA LEU A 107 9.43 -8.75 4.60
C LEU A 107 9.98 -9.27 5.95
N ALA A 108 10.27 -8.36 6.88
CA ALA A 108 10.78 -8.71 8.20
C ALA A 108 9.78 -9.56 9.01
N ALA A 109 8.49 -9.33 8.82
CA ALA A 109 7.41 -10.09 9.45
C ALA A 109 7.09 -11.42 8.73
N GLY A 110 7.85 -11.80 7.70
CA GLY A 110 7.65 -13.05 6.95
C GLY A 110 6.34 -13.10 6.15
N LYS A 111 5.77 -11.96 5.81
CA LYS A 111 4.51 -11.89 5.05
C LYS A 111 4.75 -12.17 3.56
N ARG A 112 3.72 -12.60 2.85
CA ARG A 112 3.75 -12.61 1.39
C ARG A 112 3.90 -11.17 0.89
N VAL A 113 4.91 -10.93 0.05
CA VAL A 113 5.16 -9.62 -0.54
C VAL A 113 5.08 -9.72 -2.06
N VAL A 114 4.25 -8.86 -2.62
CA VAL A 114 4.03 -8.73 -4.07
C VAL A 114 4.43 -7.33 -4.50
N VAL A 115 5.22 -7.23 -5.55
CA VAL A 115 5.57 -5.96 -6.20
C VAL A 115 4.82 -5.87 -7.53
N VAL A 116 4.09 -4.77 -7.72
CA VAL A 116 3.38 -4.46 -8.96
C VAL A 116 3.99 -3.21 -9.58
N GLY A 117 4.64 -3.36 -10.73
CA GLY A 117 5.38 -2.31 -11.42
C GLY A 117 6.88 -2.61 -11.51
N PRO A 118 7.71 -1.61 -11.84
CA PRO A 118 9.16 -1.79 -11.97
C PRO A 118 9.82 -2.14 -10.63
N ARG A 119 10.87 -2.94 -10.67
CA ARG A 119 11.70 -3.25 -9.48
C ARG A 119 12.59 -2.06 -9.14
N GLU A 120 12.15 -1.20 -8.22
CA GLU A 120 12.80 0.09 -7.90
C GLU A 120 14.12 -0.03 -7.15
N ASN A 121 14.30 -1.10 -6.37
CA ASN A 121 15.47 -1.29 -5.53
C ASN A 121 15.83 -2.78 -5.41
N VAL A 122 16.98 -3.06 -4.80
CA VAL A 122 17.51 -4.43 -4.66
C VAL A 122 16.60 -5.38 -3.90
N PHE A 123 15.81 -4.89 -2.95
CA PHE A 123 14.88 -5.73 -2.17
C PHE A 123 13.71 -6.26 -2.99
N CYS A 124 13.37 -5.61 -4.11
CA CYS A 124 12.38 -6.11 -5.05
C CYS A 124 12.85 -7.34 -5.83
N TRP A 125 14.15 -7.72 -5.73
CA TRP A 125 14.75 -8.89 -6.37
C TRP A 125 14.92 -10.07 -5.43
N LEU A 126 14.50 -9.97 -4.19
CA LEU A 126 14.56 -11.08 -3.25
C LEU A 126 13.73 -12.27 -3.78
N PRO A 127 14.22 -13.52 -3.65
CA PRO A 127 13.53 -14.71 -4.17
C PRO A 127 12.10 -14.91 -3.65
N GLN A 128 11.82 -14.43 -2.43
CA GLN A 128 10.50 -14.51 -1.81
C GLN A 128 9.55 -13.39 -2.23
N VAL A 129 9.98 -12.42 -3.04
CA VAL A 129 9.16 -11.32 -3.55
C VAL A 129 8.54 -11.72 -4.88
N GLU A 130 7.22 -11.84 -4.89
CA GLU A 130 6.46 -12.04 -6.11
C GLU A 130 6.42 -10.74 -6.94
N HIS A 131 6.57 -10.84 -8.26
CA HIS A 131 6.60 -9.67 -9.13
C HIS A 131 5.61 -9.79 -10.28
N HIS A 132 4.89 -8.70 -10.51
CA HIS A 132 4.02 -8.51 -11.67
C HIS A 132 4.28 -7.14 -12.29
N ASP A 133 4.36 -7.08 -13.61
CA ASP A 133 4.57 -5.81 -14.32
C ASP A 133 3.38 -4.87 -14.17
N ARG A 134 2.16 -5.43 -14.04
CA ARG A 134 0.90 -4.67 -13.98
C ARG A 134 -0.10 -5.32 -13.04
N TRP A 135 -0.99 -4.49 -12.47
CA TRP A 135 -2.10 -4.92 -11.64
C TRP A 135 -2.97 -6.02 -12.30
N ALA A 136 -3.27 -5.89 -13.60
CA ALA A 136 -4.09 -6.87 -14.31
C ALA A 136 -3.50 -8.29 -14.28
N GLY A 137 -2.17 -8.42 -14.38
CA GLY A 137 -1.48 -9.70 -14.28
C GLY A 137 -1.61 -10.31 -12.89
N PHE A 138 -1.39 -9.50 -11.84
CA PHE A 138 -1.60 -9.93 -10.46
C PHE A 138 -3.06 -10.34 -10.21
N LEU A 139 -4.03 -9.52 -10.62
CA LEU A 139 -5.44 -9.82 -10.42
C LEU A 139 -5.87 -11.11 -11.14
N ALA A 140 -5.33 -11.39 -12.34
CA ALA A 140 -5.58 -12.63 -13.06
C ALA A 140 -5.05 -13.86 -12.29
N SER A 141 -3.83 -13.78 -11.72
CA SER A 141 -3.28 -14.86 -10.89
C SER A 141 -4.14 -15.13 -9.66
N MET A 142 -4.66 -14.07 -9.01
CA MET A 142 -5.54 -14.21 -7.84
C MET A 142 -6.88 -14.88 -8.19
N ARG A 143 -7.44 -14.61 -9.37
CA ARG A 143 -8.68 -15.25 -9.85
C ARG A 143 -8.48 -16.73 -10.05
N VAL A 144 -7.39 -17.14 -10.71
CA VAL A 144 -7.05 -18.56 -10.90
C VAL A 144 -6.92 -19.28 -9.56
N THR A 145 -6.25 -18.66 -8.60
CA THR A 145 -6.11 -19.23 -7.24
C THR A 145 -7.46 -19.37 -6.53
N ALA A 146 -8.34 -18.38 -6.66
CA ALA A 146 -9.68 -18.41 -6.06
C ALA A 146 -10.58 -19.48 -6.69
N GLU A 147 -10.49 -19.68 -8.01
CA GLU A 147 -11.22 -20.72 -8.74
C GLU A 147 -10.72 -22.13 -8.35
N ALA A 148 -9.41 -22.31 -8.27
CA ALA A 148 -8.81 -23.58 -7.85
C ALA A 148 -9.22 -23.96 -6.42
N ALA A 149 -9.25 -22.97 -5.50
CA ALA A 149 -9.70 -23.18 -4.13
C ALA A 149 -11.18 -23.61 -4.05
N LYS A 150 -12.03 -23.08 -4.92
CA LYS A 150 -13.45 -23.49 -5.00
C LYS A 150 -13.63 -24.89 -5.58
N ALA A 151 -12.80 -25.26 -6.56
CA ALA A 151 -12.87 -26.59 -7.21
C ALA A 151 -12.31 -27.71 -6.32
N GLY A 152 -11.38 -27.41 -5.40
CA GLY A 152 -10.76 -28.38 -4.49
C GLY A 152 -11.57 -28.68 -3.21
N VAL A 153 -12.74 -28.08 -3.02
CA VAL A 153 -13.65 -28.26 -1.87
C VAL A 153 -14.82 -29.19 -2.24
N GLY A 154 -14.72 -29.94 -3.32
CA GLY A 154 -15.70 -30.94 -3.76
C GLY A 154 -15.32 -32.38 -3.37
#